data_f7f6992440d392b78675deb321a58544
#
_entry.id   f7f6992440d392b78675deb321a58544
#
_cell.length_a   1.000
_cell.length_b   1.000
_cell.length_c   1.000
_cell.angle_alpha   90.00
_cell.angle_beta   90.00
_cell.angle_gamma   90.00
#
_symmetry.space_group_name_H-M   'P 1'
#
loop_
_entity.id
_entity.type
_entity.pdbx_description
1 polymer ?
#
loop_
_entity_poly.entity_id
_entity_poly.type
_entity_poly.pdbx_seq_one_letter_code
_entity_poly.pdbx_strand_id
1 'polypeptide(L)'
;MHACTSARLALFAVLGLACLEASAQDPKKGAPPNPVGGNWSQSVKREAASAGEEFDKKQIELIQRVSGYFNQITGLKGSFVQTSADNKRLRGKLYVKRPGRIRFDYNLPSKLVIISDGQYLIIQDHDLKTDDRVSLDNTPFRVLLAKDVDLIRDAKILTVQDVDDVIVLALEDKNPDTPGRIKLFLAKKPTLELKEWITTDTQGLETRVEITELNKTDDLDPGIFKPPPIAMQRLQQ
;
A
#
# COMPACT_ATOMS: atom_id res chain seq x y z
N MET A 1 -27.82 -22.03 22.65
CA MET A 1 -26.37 -22.24 22.54
C MET A 1 -25.99 -22.25 21.07
N HIS A 2 -25.73 -21.10 20.51
CA HIS A 2 -25.36 -20.98 19.09
C HIS A 2 -24.03 -20.27 19.01
N ALA A 3 -23.06 -20.99 18.51
CA ALA A 3 -21.71 -20.49 18.29
C ALA A 3 -21.73 -19.41 17.22
N CYS A 4 -21.39 -18.20 17.60
CA CYS A 4 -21.11 -17.09 16.71
C CYS A 4 -19.69 -17.25 16.21
N THR A 5 -19.52 -17.88 15.05
CA THR A 5 -18.22 -18.10 14.43
C THR A 5 -17.88 -16.87 13.56
N SER A 6 -16.91 -16.20 13.98
CA SER A 6 -16.18 -15.05 13.52
C SER A 6 -15.93 -14.98 12.01
N ALA A 7 -16.64 -14.11 11.32
CA ALA A 7 -16.32 -13.63 9.99
C ALA A 7 -15.35 -12.43 10.06
N ARG A 8 -14.08 -12.65 10.45
CA ARG A 8 -13.09 -11.59 10.57
C ARG A 8 -11.88 -11.75 9.66
N LEU A 9 -11.96 -12.59 8.60
CA LEU A 9 -10.74 -13.02 7.89
C LEU A 9 -10.69 -12.71 6.39
N ALA A 10 -11.46 -11.79 5.87
CA ALA A 10 -11.57 -11.67 4.41
C ALA A 10 -11.10 -10.34 3.79
N LEU A 11 -10.61 -9.37 4.57
CA LEU A 11 -10.48 -8.02 4.01
C LEU A 11 -9.16 -7.74 3.27
N PHE A 12 -8.13 -8.55 3.47
CA PHE A 12 -6.91 -8.42 2.66
C PHE A 12 -6.95 -9.25 1.36
N ALA A 13 -7.86 -10.21 1.28
CA ALA A 13 -8.04 -11.07 0.10
C ALA A 13 -8.86 -10.43 -1.04
N VAL A 14 -9.57 -9.33 -0.80
CA VAL A 14 -10.42 -8.67 -1.82
C VAL A 14 -9.62 -8.05 -2.96
N LEU A 15 -8.31 -7.86 -2.81
CA LEU A 15 -7.43 -7.48 -3.92
C LEU A 15 -7.10 -8.64 -4.87
N GLY A 16 -7.55 -9.85 -4.56
CA GLY A 16 -7.31 -11.06 -5.34
C GLY A 16 -8.55 -11.80 -5.85
N LEU A 17 -9.78 -11.41 -5.49
CA LEU A 17 -10.98 -12.17 -5.83
C LEU A 17 -11.65 -11.63 -7.10
N ALA A 18 -11.08 -11.92 -8.24
CA ALA A 18 -11.76 -11.80 -9.52
C ALA A 18 -11.64 -13.12 -10.29
N CYS A 19 -12.71 -13.91 -10.20
CA CYS A 19 -13.18 -14.93 -11.12
C CYS A 19 -12.25 -16.10 -11.48
N LEU A 20 -12.65 -17.28 -10.98
CA LEU A 20 -12.42 -18.54 -11.68
C LEU A 20 -13.04 -18.50 -13.07
N GLU A 21 -12.22 -18.53 -14.11
CA GLU A 21 -12.46 -19.34 -15.29
C GLU A 21 -11.11 -19.82 -15.81
N ALA A 22 -10.99 -21.14 -15.83
CA ALA A 22 -9.83 -21.84 -16.30
C ALA A 22 -9.69 -21.70 -17.81
N SER A 23 -8.56 -21.19 -18.27
CA SER A 23 -8.04 -21.49 -19.60
C SER A 23 -6.52 -21.59 -19.50
N ALA A 24 -6.05 -22.77 -19.66
CA ALA A 24 -4.64 -23.11 -19.82
C ALA A 24 -4.08 -22.39 -21.05
N GLN A 25 -3.06 -21.56 -20.88
CA GLN A 25 -2.17 -21.14 -21.95
C GLN A 25 -0.73 -21.05 -21.49
N ASP A 26 0.16 -21.57 -22.33
CA ASP A 26 1.57 -21.84 -22.21
C ASP A 26 2.45 -20.74 -21.61
N PRO A 27 3.52 -21.11 -20.88
CA PRO A 27 4.53 -20.19 -20.40
C PRO A 27 5.63 -20.01 -21.45
N LYS A 28 5.58 -18.93 -22.23
CA LYS A 28 6.77 -18.32 -22.86
C LYS A 28 6.41 -17.12 -23.72
N LYS A 29 6.44 -15.92 -23.12
CA LYS A 29 6.93 -14.71 -23.80
C LYS A 29 7.27 -13.67 -22.73
N GLY A 30 8.53 -13.25 -22.75
CA GLY A 30 9.08 -12.30 -21.81
C GLY A 30 8.27 -10.99 -21.81
N ALA A 31 7.99 -10.48 -20.62
CA ALA A 31 7.40 -9.17 -20.46
C ALA A 31 8.34 -8.10 -21.06
N PRO A 32 7.79 -7.08 -21.74
CA PRO A 32 8.59 -5.99 -22.25
C PRO A 32 9.28 -5.24 -21.08
N PRO A 33 10.51 -4.74 -21.29
CA PRO A 33 11.23 -4.02 -20.25
C PRO A 33 10.45 -2.78 -19.82
N ASN A 34 10.37 -2.58 -18.50
CA ASN A 34 9.74 -1.44 -17.88
C ASN A 34 10.48 -0.15 -18.30
N PRO A 35 9.83 0.88 -18.86
CA PRO A 35 10.52 2.07 -19.37
C PRO A 35 11.07 3.00 -18.29
N VAL A 36 10.81 2.70 -17.01
CA VAL A 36 11.41 3.42 -15.88
C VAL A 36 12.29 2.41 -15.13
N GLY A 37 13.57 2.42 -15.49
CA GLY A 37 14.59 1.47 -15.15
C GLY A 37 14.58 0.94 -13.72
N GLY A 38 14.69 -0.35 -13.62
CA GLY A 38 15.15 -1.05 -12.43
C GLY A 38 14.06 -1.81 -11.72
N ASN A 39 14.21 -3.09 -11.75
CA ASN A 39 13.55 -4.06 -10.86
C ASN A 39 14.08 -3.85 -9.43
N TRP A 40 13.66 -2.79 -8.75
CA TRP A 40 14.11 -2.41 -7.42
C TRP A 40 14.01 -3.58 -6.41
N SER A 41 12.94 -4.38 -6.53
CA SER A 41 12.70 -5.51 -5.65
C SER A 41 13.53 -6.76 -5.94
N GLN A 42 14.10 -6.90 -7.15
CA GLN A 42 14.97 -8.05 -7.48
C GLN A 42 16.39 -7.86 -6.96
N SER A 43 16.85 -6.62 -6.80
CA SER A 43 18.18 -6.33 -6.26
C SER A 43 18.33 -6.66 -4.77
N VAL A 44 17.21 -6.78 -4.03
CA VAL A 44 17.18 -6.90 -2.57
C VAL A 44 16.87 -8.32 -2.07
N LYS A 45 16.98 -9.34 -2.90
CA LYS A 45 16.76 -10.75 -2.48
C LYS A 45 17.85 -11.34 -1.57
N ARG A 46 18.79 -10.55 -1.06
CA ARG A 46 19.86 -11.03 -0.18
C ARG A 46 19.74 -10.43 1.21
N GLU A 47 19.62 -11.33 2.19
CA GLU A 47 19.70 -11.18 3.63
C GLU A 47 18.50 -10.57 4.33
N ALA A 48 17.61 -11.48 4.78
CA ALA A 48 16.74 -11.20 5.90
C ALA A 48 17.58 -11.17 7.18
N ALA A 49 17.80 -9.97 7.73
CA ALA A 49 18.34 -9.86 9.08
C ALA A 49 17.29 -10.39 10.09
N SER A 50 17.73 -11.18 11.03
CA SER A 50 16.91 -11.80 12.05
C SER A 50 16.23 -10.76 12.94
N ALA A 51 14.94 -10.97 13.20
CA ALA A 51 14.19 -10.16 14.16
C ALA A 51 14.82 -10.28 15.56
N GLY A 52 15.40 -9.18 16.08
CA GLY A 52 15.96 -9.14 17.43
C GLY A 52 17.28 -8.38 17.58
N GLU A 53 17.88 -7.90 16.49
CA GLU A 53 19.12 -7.12 16.59
C GLU A 53 18.81 -5.64 16.91
N GLU A 54 19.58 -5.10 17.87
CA GLU A 54 19.60 -3.68 18.17
C GLU A 54 20.16 -2.93 16.95
N PHE A 55 19.39 -2.00 16.37
CA PHE A 55 19.82 -1.24 15.20
C PHE A 55 21.06 -0.41 15.51
N ASP A 56 22.03 -0.42 14.60
CA ASP A 56 23.18 0.45 14.68
C ASP A 56 22.81 1.94 14.44
N LYS A 57 23.74 2.83 14.72
CA LYS A 57 23.50 4.28 14.56
C LYS A 57 23.12 4.66 13.15
N LYS A 58 23.74 4.04 12.15
CA LYS A 58 23.46 4.30 10.73
C LYS A 58 22.06 3.87 10.36
N GLN A 59 21.63 2.71 10.84
CA GLN A 59 20.27 2.20 10.62
C GLN A 59 19.22 3.10 11.27
N ILE A 60 19.49 3.58 12.50
CA ILE A 60 18.61 4.54 13.19
C ILE A 60 18.50 5.85 12.39
N GLU A 61 19.61 6.39 11.87
CA GLU A 61 19.62 7.58 11.03
C GLU A 61 18.79 7.38 9.74
N LEU A 62 18.87 6.21 9.10
CA LEU A 62 18.07 5.90 7.93
C LEU A 62 16.57 5.86 8.26
N ILE A 63 16.17 5.24 9.38
CA ILE A 63 14.76 5.19 9.82
C ILE A 63 14.25 6.61 10.12
N GLN A 64 15.04 7.43 10.81
CA GLN A 64 14.70 8.83 11.08
C GLN A 64 14.58 9.65 9.80
N ARG A 65 15.47 9.42 8.83
CA ARG A 65 15.42 10.09 7.53
C ARG A 65 14.14 9.73 6.76
N VAL A 66 13.69 8.46 6.82
CA VAL A 66 12.42 8.02 6.22
C VAL A 66 11.24 8.64 6.96
N SER A 67 11.25 8.68 8.31
CA SER A 67 10.23 9.38 9.10
C SER A 67 10.12 10.86 8.71
N GLY A 68 11.28 11.54 8.60
CA GLY A 68 11.36 12.94 8.16
C GLY A 68 10.81 13.16 6.75
N TYR A 69 11.06 12.22 5.82
CA TYR A 69 10.49 12.26 4.48
C TYR A 69 8.96 12.27 4.51
N PHE A 70 8.34 11.34 5.26
CA PHE A 70 6.89 11.32 5.39
C PHE A 70 6.36 12.56 6.10
N ASN A 71 7.06 13.11 7.08
CA ASN A 71 6.64 14.33 7.79
C ASN A 71 6.67 15.60 6.92
N GLN A 72 7.48 15.62 5.86
CA GLN A 72 7.51 16.72 4.89
C GLN A 72 6.37 16.66 3.86
N ILE A 73 5.58 15.59 3.86
CA ILE A 73 4.48 15.42 2.93
C ILE A 73 3.21 15.95 3.56
N THR A 74 2.64 17.01 3.01
CA THR A 74 1.30 17.52 3.32
C THR A 74 0.29 16.93 2.35
N GLY A 75 0.61 16.92 1.06
CA GLY A 75 -0.18 16.32 0.01
C GLY A 75 0.67 15.81 -1.14
N LEU A 76 0.18 14.75 -1.78
CA LEU A 76 0.77 14.14 -2.97
C LEU A 76 -0.32 13.82 -3.99
N LYS A 77 0.05 13.92 -5.27
CA LYS A 77 -0.70 13.33 -6.38
C LYS A 77 0.26 12.59 -7.29
N GLY A 78 -0.19 11.46 -7.83
CA GLY A 78 0.68 10.64 -8.66
C GLY A 78 -0.06 9.61 -9.48
N SER A 79 0.72 8.79 -10.16
CA SER A 79 0.25 7.62 -10.90
C SER A 79 0.92 6.38 -10.33
N PHE A 80 0.20 5.27 -10.33
CA PHE A 80 0.72 4.00 -9.81
C PHE A 80 0.43 2.83 -10.74
N VAL A 81 1.20 1.77 -10.56
CA VAL A 81 0.95 0.43 -11.07
C VAL A 81 0.91 -0.52 -9.88
N GLN A 82 -0.21 -1.20 -9.69
CA GLN A 82 -0.35 -2.25 -8.70
C GLN A 82 -0.18 -3.61 -9.37
N THR A 83 0.56 -4.50 -8.73
CA THR A 83 0.68 -5.91 -9.10
C THR A 83 0.26 -6.76 -7.90
N SER A 84 -0.79 -7.53 -8.05
CA SER A 84 -1.31 -8.45 -7.04
C SER A 84 -0.54 -9.77 -7.01
N ALA A 85 -0.77 -10.61 -6.00
CA ALA A 85 -0.10 -11.91 -5.84
C ALA A 85 -0.30 -12.86 -7.03
N ASP A 86 -1.43 -12.75 -7.74
CA ASP A 86 -1.75 -13.49 -8.97
C ASP A 86 -1.12 -12.86 -10.23
N ASN A 87 -0.23 -11.88 -10.08
CA ASN A 87 0.40 -11.10 -11.14
C ASN A 87 -0.56 -10.23 -11.97
N LYS A 88 -1.80 -10.04 -11.55
CA LYS A 88 -2.71 -9.09 -12.18
C LYS A 88 -2.20 -7.67 -11.96
N ARG A 89 -2.12 -6.91 -13.07
CA ARG A 89 -1.64 -5.52 -13.04
C ARG A 89 -2.77 -4.55 -13.26
N LEU A 90 -2.92 -3.63 -12.34
CA LEU A 90 -3.85 -2.51 -12.41
C LEU A 90 -3.07 -1.20 -12.36
N ARG A 91 -3.63 -0.16 -12.97
CA ARG A 91 -3.04 1.18 -12.98
C ARG A 91 -4.06 2.19 -12.50
N GLY A 92 -3.57 3.33 -12.01
CA GLY A 92 -4.48 4.36 -11.54
C GLY A 92 -3.79 5.63 -11.11
N LYS A 93 -4.58 6.48 -10.46
CA LYS A 93 -4.15 7.74 -9.84
C LYS A 93 -4.14 7.59 -8.33
N LEU A 94 -3.11 8.16 -7.72
CA LEU A 94 -2.92 8.20 -6.28
C LEU A 94 -3.00 9.64 -5.78
N TYR A 95 -3.75 9.83 -4.70
CA TYR A 95 -3.81 11.10 -3.97
C TYR A 95 -3.60 10.83 -2.48
N VAL A 96 -2.77 11.64 -1.86
CA VAL A 96 -2.53 11.60 -0.41
C VAL A 96 -2.70 13.00 0.15
N LYS A 97 -3.42 13.14 1.26
CA LYS A 97 -3.51 14.37 2.04
C LYS A 97 -3.42 14.01 3.51
N ARG A 98 -2.30 14.31 4.11
CA ARG A 98 -2.10 13.99 5.52
C ARG A 98 -2.80 14.99 6.44
N PRO A 99 -3.24 14.57 7.63
CA PRO A 99 -3.19 13.18 8.11
C PRO A 99 -4.32 12.30 7.56
N GLY A 100 -4.05 11.00 7.49
CA GLY A 100 -5.04 9.93 7.37
C GLY A 100 -5.72 9.75 6.01
N ARG A 101 -5.58 10.67 5.06
CA ARG A 101 -6.33 10.64 3.81
C ARG A 101 -5.49 10.11 2.65
N ILE A 102 -6.03 9.10 1.97
CA ILE A 102 -5.44 8.52 0.76
C ILE A 102 -6.58 8.11 -0.18
N ARG A 103 -6.33 8.21 -1.49
CA ARG A 103 -7.26 7.75 -2.51
C ARG A 103 -6.52 7.11 -3.66
N PHE A 104 -7.01 5.96 -4.08
CA PHE A 104 -6.60 5.26 -5.29
C PHE A 104 -7.80 5.19 -6.23
N ASP A 105 -7.66 5.77 -7.41
CA ASP A 105 -8.62 5.64 -8.50
C ASP A 105 -8.02 4.73 -9.56
N TYR A 106 -8.61 3.57 -9.75
CA TYR A 106 -8.14 2.61 -10.75
C TYR A 106 -8.67 2.97 -12.14
N ASN A 107 -7.83 2.78 -13.15
CA ASN A 107 -8.21 3.02 -14.54
C ASN A 107 -9.12 1.92 -15.05
N LEU A 108 -9.99 2.27 -16.01
CA LEU A 108 -10.79 1.28 -16.70
C LEU A 108 -9.94 0.14 -17.29
N PRO A 109 -10.44 -1.09 -17.33
CA PRO A 109 -11.84 -1.47 -17.08
C PRO A 109 -12.22 -1.58 -15.60
N SER A 110 -11.27 -1.51 -14.66
CA SER A 110 -11.56 -1.57 -13.22
C SER A 110 -12.34 -0.33 -12.78
N LYS A 111 -13.39 -0.54 -11.99
CA LYS A 111 -14.13 0.53 -11.32
C LYS A 111 -13.92 0.50 -9.81
N LEU A 112 -12.78 -0.05 -9.40
CA LEU A 112 -12.35 -0.07 -8.02
C LEU A 112 -11.89 1.34 -7.60
N VAL A 113 -12.27 1.73 -6.39
CA VAL A 113 -11.81 2.93 -5.71
C VAL A 113 -11.48 2.57 -4.27
N ILE A 114 -10.29 2.97 -3.81
CA ILE A 114 -9.90 2.81 -2.41
C ILE A 114 -9.71 4.20 -1.83
N ILE A 115 -10.39 4.51 -0.73
CA ILE A 115 -10.38 5.85 -0.13
C ILE A 115 -10.20 5.72 1.37
N SER A 116 -9.34 6.54 1.96
CA SER A 116 -9.41 6.83 3.38
C SER A 116 -9.88 8.25 3.62
N ASP A 117 -10.88 8.40 4.49
CA ASP A 117 -11.42 9.68 4.95
C ASP A 117 -10.65 10.24 6.18
N GLY A 118 -9.73 9.45 6.71
CA GLY A 118 -8.96 9.73 7.92
C GLY A 118 -9.33 8.83 9.11
N GLN A 119 -10.47 8.14 9.04
CA GLN A 119 -10.92 7.17 10.05
C GLN A 119 -11.03 5.76 9.49
N TYR A 120 -11.57 5.63 8.29
CA TYR A 120 -11.80 4.36 7.64
C TYR A 120 -11.06 4.29 6.31
N LEU A 121 -10.56 3.11 5.99
CA LEU A 121 -10.19 2.73 4.64
C LEU A 121 -11.41 2.05 4.02
N ILE A 122 -11.90 2.61 2.94
CA ILE A 122 -13.14 2.23 2.25
C ILE A 122 -12.75 1.70 0.88
N ILE A 123 -13.20 0.49 0.58
CA ILE A 123 -12.93 -0.19 -0.69
C ILE A 123 -14.27 -0.33 -1.41
N GLN A 124 -14.43 0.41 -2.51
CA GLN A 124 -15.63 0.39 -3.32
C GLN A 124 -15.36 -0.25 -4.67
N ASP A 125 -16.06 -1.33 -4.97
CA ASP A 125 -16.12 -1.90 -6.31
C ASP A 125 -17.47 -1.55 -6.94
N HIS A 126 -17.47 -0.64 -7.91
CA HIS A 126 -18.67 -0.16 -8.56
C HIS A 126 -19.25 -1.16 -9.58
N ASP A 127 -18.48 -2.18 -10.00
CA ASP A 127 -18.98 -3.27 -10.84
C ASP A 127 -19.73 -4.30 -9.99
N LEU A 128 -19.13 -4.69 -8.86
CA LEU A 128 -19.73 -5.61 -7.89
C LEU A 128 -20.73 -4.92 -6.96
N LYS A 129 -20.75 -3.59 -6.92
CA LYS A 129 -21.56 -2.75 -6.01
C LYS A 129 -21.33 -3.06 -4.54
N THR A 130 -20.07 -3.30 -4.18
CA THR A 130 -19.63 -3.52 -2.80
C THR A 130 -19.02 -2.28 -2.18
N ASP A 131 -19.17 -2.13 -0.87
CA ASP A 131 -18.58 -1.07 -0.04
C ASP A 131 -18.08 -1.72 1.25
N ASP A 132 -16.79 -2.03 1.28
CA ASP A 132 -16.14 -2.62 2.44
C ASP A 132 -15.39 -1.54 3.21
N ARG A 133 -15.50 -1.56 4.55
CA ARG A 133 -14.88 -0.56 5.42
C ARG A 133 -14.08 -1.21 6.53
N VAL A 134 -12.86 -0.74 6.70
CA VAL A 134 -12.01 -1.12 7.81
C VAL A 134 -11.48 0.13 8.51
N SER A 135 -11.35 0.09 9.83
CA SER A 135 -10.69 1.20 10.54
C SER A 135 -9.28 1.41 9.97
N LEU A 136 -8.90 2.65 9.70
CA LEU A 136 -7.56 3.00 9.26
C LEU A 136 -6.52 2.54 10.29
N ASP A 137 -6.88 2.57 11.58
CA ASP A 137 -6.05 2.12 12.69
C ASP A 137 -5.73 0.62 12.63
N ASN A 138 -6.50 -0.17 11.88
CA ASN A 138 -6.28 -1.59 11.66
C ASN A 138 -5.58 -1.86 10.31
N THR A 139 -4.91 -0.87 9.75
CA THR A 139 -4.17 -1.00 8.49
C THR A 139 -2.72 -0.59 8.66
N PRO A 140 -1.77 -1.18 7.94
CA PRO A 140 -0.35 -0.79 8.01
C PRO A 140 -0.10 0.65 7.52
N PHE A 141 -1.09 1.28 6.87
CA PHE A 141 -0.99 2.68 6.43
C PHE A 141 -1.14 3.67 7.58
N ARG A 142 -1.72 3.28 8.73
CA ARG A 142 -1.90 4.14 9.90
C ARG A 142 -0.63 4.89 10.27
N VAL A 143 0.49 4.14 10.37
CA VAL A 143 1.78 4.71 10.79
C VAL A 143 2.29 5.74 9.77
N LEU A 144 2.18 5.46 8.47
CA LEU A 144 2.69 6.33 7.40
C LEU A 144 1.81 7.57 7.17
N LEU A 145 0.52 7.46 7.45
CA LEU A 145 -0.45 8.54 7.27
C LEU A 145 -0.70 9.34 8.55
N ALA A 146 -0.05 9.01 9.67
CA ALA A 146 -0.15 9.73 10.93
C ALA A 146 0.22 11.21 10.79
N LYS A 147 -0.33 12.09 11.64
CA LYS A 147 0.02 13.52 11.66
C LYS A 147 1.51 13.73 11.94
N ASP A 148 2.08 12.92 12.81
CA ASP A 148 3.50 12.89 13.17
C ASP A 148 3.98 11.45 12.99
N VAL A 149 4.85 11.23 12.00
CA VAL A 149 5.42 9.91 11.70
C VAL A 149 6.71 9.75 12.47
N ASP A 150 6.71 8.84 13.40
CA ASP A 150 7.90 8.36 14.11
C ASP A 150 7.94 6.83 14.01
N LEU A 151 8.68 6.33 13.02
CA LEU A 151 8.74 4.90 12.73
C LEU A 151 9.42 4.10 13.83
N ILE A 152 10.33 4.73 14.60
CA ILE A 152 10.98 4.08 15.75
C ILE A 152 9.97 3.92 16.89
N ARG A 153 9.14 4.93 17.12
CA ARG A 153 8.13 4.92 18.17
C ARG A 153 6.95 4.01 17.84
N ASP A 154 6.43 4.11 16.61
CA ASP A 154 5.09 3.61 16.24
C ASP A 154 5.12 2.30 15.47
N ALA A 155 6.27 1.91 14.89
CA ALA A 155 6.42 0.70 14.12
C ALA A 155 7.44 -0.27 14.72
N LYS A 156 7.21 -1.57 14.47
CA LYS A 156 8.21 -2.62 14.63
C LYS A 156 8.98 -2.73 13.33
N ILE A 157 10.23 -2.29 13.34
CA ILE A 157 11.09 -2.37 12.17
C ILE A 157 11.57 -3.82 12.02
N LEU A 158 11.36 -4.42 10.86
CA LEU A 158 11.78 -5.77 10.53
C LEU A 158 13.12 -5.77 9.79
N THR A 159 13.32 -4.77 8.93
CA THR A 159 14.53 -4.67 8.09
C THR A 159 14.76 -3.21 7.76
N VAL A 160 16.01 -2.77 7.84
CA VAL A 160 16.48 -1.52 7.26
C VAL A 160 17.77 -1.78 6.50
N GLN A 161 17.81 -1.42 5.23
CA GLN A 161 18.95 -1.65 4.34
C GLN A 161 19.23 -0.39 3.52
N ASP A 162 20.50 -0.12 3.34
CA ASP A 162 21.02 0.93 2.45
C ASP A 162 21.74 0.23 1.28
N VAL A 163 21.06 0.05 0.18
CA VAL A 163 21.57 -0.69 -0.98
C VAL A 163 21.65 0.27 -2.17
N ASP A 164 22.86 0.52 -2.64
CA ASP A 164 23.13 1.43 -3.75
C ASP A 164 22.47 2.80 -3.56
N ASP A 165 21.53 3.17 -4.44
CA ASP A 165 20.76 4.41 -4.37
C ASP A 165 19.37 4.25 -3.75
N VAL A 166 19.12 3.16 -3.00
CA VAL A 166 17.81 2.84 -2.42
C VAL A 166 17.91 2.59 -0.91
N ILE A 167 16.97 3.13 -0.16
CA ILE A 167 16.67 2.70 1.22
C ILE A 167 15.52 1.72 1.14
N VAL A 168 15.71 0.54 1.75
CA VAL A 168 14.66 -0.46 1.93
C VAL A 168 14.31 -0.55 3.39
N LEU A 169 13.04 -0.37 3.72
CA LEU A 169 12.54 -0.42 5.08
C LEU A 169 11.31 -1.33 5.14
N ALA A 170 11.37 -2.41 5.90
CA ALA A 170 10.22 -3.26 6.18
C ALA A 170 9.78 -3.07 7.62
N LEU A 171 8.48 -2.96 7.82
CA LEU A 171 7.88 -2.72 9.12
C LEU A 171 6.51 -3.39 9.28
N GLU A 172 6.16 -3.61 10.53
CA GLU A 172 4.82 -3.95 11.02
C GLU A 172 4.35 -2.85 11.98
N ASP A 173 3.05 -2.70 12.15
CA ASP A 173 2.53 -1.86 13.22
C ASP A 173 2.87 -2.49 14.58
N LYS A 174 3.14 -1.69 15.60
CA LYS A 174 3.30 -2.19 16.98
C LYS A 174 1.98 -2.65 17.59
N ASN A 175 0.85 -2.16 17.06
CA ASN A 175 -0.46 -2.62 17.47
C ASN A 175 -0.70 -4.06 16.94
N PRO A 176 -0.87 -5.06 17.82
CA PRO A 176 -1.08 -6.46 17.40
C PRO A 176 -2.39 -6.67 16.63
N ASP A 177 -3.35 -5.74 16.78
CA ASP A 177 -4.63 -5.79 16.06
C ASP A 177 -4.52 -5.28 14.61
N THR A 178 -3.35 -4.75 14.23
CA THR A 178 -3.05 -4.29 12.86
C THR A 178 -2.29 -5.38 12.11
N PRO A 179 -2.98 -6.21 11.34
CA PRO A 179 -2.34 -7.32 10.63
C PRO A 179 -1.56 -6.84 9.41
N GLY A 180 -0.56 -7.64 9.03
CA GLY A 180 0.23 -7.44 7.83
C GLY A 180 1.46 -6.58 8.03
N ARG A 181 2.26 -6.52 6.98
CA ARG A 181 3.53 -5.75 6.96
C ARG A 181 3.61 -4.91 5.71
N ILE A 182 4.44 -3.89 5.76
CA ILE A 182 4.74 -3.07 4.59
C ILE A 182 6.25 -2.94 4.42
N LYS A 183 6.71 -3.11 3.18
CA LYS A 183 8.09 -2.87 2.77
C LYS A 183 8.12 -1.68 1.84
N LEU A 184 8.93 -0.69 2.17
CA LEU A 184 9.08 0.57 1.46
C LEU A 184 10.40 0.60 0.70
N PHE A 185 10.40 1.12 -0.50
CA PHE A 185 11.58 1.35 -1.32
C PHE A 185 11.66 2.83 -1.67
N LEU A 186 12.68 3.51 -1.15
CA LEU A 186 12.88 4.92 -1.35
C LEU A 186 14.17 5.18 -2.12
N ALA A 187 14.09 5.84 -3.28
CA ALA A 187 15.26 6.32 -3.98
C ALA A 187 15.91 7.46 -3.17
N LYS A 188 17.27 7.45 -3.09
CA LYS A 188 18.04 8.48 -2.36
C LYS A 188 18.34 9.70 -3.20
N LYS A 189 18.33 9.57 -4.53
CA LYS A 189 18.72 10.60 -5.51
C LYS A 189 17.62 10.84 -6.54
N PRO A 190 17.48 12.08 -7.06
CA PRO A 190 18.20 13.29 -6.64
C PRO A 190 17.80 13.77 -5.24
N THR A 191 16.63 13.40 -4.76
CA THR A 191 16.09 13.62 -3.42
C THR A 191 15.46 12.33 -2.92
N LEU A 192 15.30 12.19 -1.59
CA LEU A 192 14.61 11.03 -1.04
C LEU A 192 13.17 11.00 -1.52
N GLU A 193 12.76 9.90 -2.15
CA GLU A 193 11.43 9.75 -2.75
C GLU A 193 10.96 8.29 -2.70
N LEU A 194 9.74 8.07 -2.24
CA LEU A 194 9.09 6.75 -2.26
C LEU A 194 8.82 6.35 -3.72
N LYS A 195 9.34 5.20 -4.12
CA LYS A 195 9.18 4.65 -5.48
C LYS A 195 8.28 3.43 -5.53
N GLU A 196 8.29 2.65 -4.47
CA GLU A 196 7.55 1.39 -4.42
C GLU A 196 7.23 1.03 -2.99
N TRP A 197 6.14 0.31 -2.78
CA TRP A 197 5.92 -0.45 -1.56
C TRP A 197 5.31 -1.80 -1.87
N ILE A 198 5.52 -2.73 -0.95
CA ILE A 198 4.90 -4.05 -0.96
C ILE A 198 4.17 -4.22 0.36
N THR A 199 2.87 -4.49 0.30
CA THR A 199 2.10 -4.94 1.45
C THR A 199 2.03 -6.47 1.43
N THR A 200 2.20 -7.10 2.60
CA THR A 200 2.02 -8.53 2.78
C THR A 200 0.90 -8.74 3.79
N ASP A 201 -0.12 -9.49 3.44
CA ASP A 201 -1.24 -9.78 4.31
C ASP A 201 -0.93 -10.93 5.30
N THR A 202 -1.93 -11.31 6.11
CA THR A 202 -1.81 -12.40 7.10
C THR A 202 -1.64 -13.78 6.46
N GLN A 203 -1.97 -13.93 5.19
CA GLN A 203 -1.81 -15.17 4.42
C GLN A 203 -0.46 -15.23 3.71
N GLY A 204 0.33 -14.15 3.80
CA GLY A 204 1.60 -14.02 3.10
C GLY A 204 1.47 -13.58 1.64
N LEU A 205 0.28 -13.16 1.21
CA LEU A 205 0.06 -12.67 -0.14
C LEU A 205 0.61 -11.25 -0.27
N GLU A 206 1.39 -11.02 -1.32
CA GLU A 206 2.03 -9.75 -1.57
C GLU A 206 1.27 -8.95 -2.62
N THR A 207 1.09 -7.66 -2.32
CA THR A 207 0.62 -6.66 -3.28
C THR A 207 1.67 -5.59 -3.40
N ARG A 208 2.21 -5.43 -4.61
CA ARG A 208 3.21 -4.42 -4.96
C ARG A 208 2.54 -3.20 -5.58
N VAL A 209 2.95 -2.02 -5.16
CA VAL A 209 2.54 -0.76 -5.76
C VAL A 209 3.78 0.04 -6.14
N GLU A 210 3.97 0.23 -7.44
CA GLU A 210 5.03 1.05 -8.05
C GLU A 210 4.47 2.44 -8.35
N ILE A 211 5.19 3.48 -7.94
CA ILE A 211 4.83 4.87 -8.22
C ILE A 211 5.55 5.30 -9.50
N THR A 212 4.80 5.66 -10.52
CA THR A 212 5.37 6.07 -11.82
C THR A 212 5.55 7.58 -11.92
N GLU A 213 4.72 8.34 -11.23
CA GLU A 213 4.81 9.79 -11.13
C GLU A 213 4.43 10.21 -9.72
N LEU A 214 5.15 11.15 -9.13
CA LEU A 214 4.84 11.68 -7.81
C LEU A 214 5.11 13.17 -7.76
N ASN A 215 4.08 13.95 -7.44
CA ASN A 215 4.16 15.39 -7.32
C ASN A 215 3.64 15.83 -5.95
N LYS A 216 4.43 16.60 -5.23
CA LYS A 216 3.98 17.26 -4.00
C LYS A 216 2.99 18.37 -4.35
N THR A 217 1.92 18.49 -3.57
CA THR A 217 0.91 19.53 -3.77
C THR A 217 0.15 19.77 -2.47
N ASP A 218 -0.09 21.02 -2.15
CA ASP A 218 -0.94 21.42 -1.02
C ASP A 218 -2.39 21.64 -1.45
N ASP A 219 -2.63 21.76 -2.75
CA ASP A 219 -3.91 22.09 -3.37
C ASP A 219 -4.68 20.82 -3.76
N LEU A 220 -5.08 20.03 -2.76
CA LEU A 220 -6.00 18.90 -2.95
C LEU A 220 -7.33 19.24 -2.28
N ASP A 221 -8.40 19.24 -3.08
CA ASP A 221 -9.75 19.38 -2.56
C ASP A 221 -10.04 18.27 -1.54
N PRO A 222 -10.39 18.59 -0.30
CA PRO A 222 -10.77 17.59 0.70
C PRO A 222 -11.96 16.73 0.26
N GLY A 223 -12.79 17.21 -0.64
CA GLY A 223 -13.96 16.51 -1.16
C GLY A 223 -13.62 15.23 -1.91
N ILE A 224 -12.44 15.14 -2.55
CA ILE A 224 -12.04 13.93 -3.27
C ILE A 224 -11.84 12.72 -2.34
N PHE A 225 -11.62 12.95 -1.04
CA PHE A 225 -11.47 11.90 -0.04
C PHE A 225 -12.80 11.44 0.59
N LYS A 226 -13.92 11.90 0.04
CA LYS A 226 -15.25 11.36 0.39
C LYS A 226 -15.58 10.22 -0.56
N PRO A 227 -16.09 9.08 -0.05
CA PRO A 227 -16.51 7.98 -0.91
C PRO A 227 -17.67 8.43 -1.81
N PRO A 228 -17.61 8.17 -3.12
CA PRO A 228 -18.72 8.43 -4.01
C PRO A 228 -19.91 7.50 -3.67
N PRO A 229 -21.15 7.93 -3.94
CA PRO A 229 -22.30 7.07 -3.71
C PRO A 229 -22.25 5.86 -4.65
N ILE A 230 -22.45 4.65 -4.09
CA ILE A 230 -22.70 3.45 -4.90
C ILE A 230 -24.17 3.48 -5.33
N ALA A 231 -24.41 3.42 -6.64
CA ALA A 231 -25.75 3.29 -7.17
C ALA A 231 -26.33 1.92 -6.77
N MET A 232 -27.03 1.87 -5.65
CA MET A 232 -27.82 0.68 -5.30
C MET A 232 -28.96 0.54 -6.32
N GLN A 233 -29.03 -0.59 -7.02
CA GLN A 233 -30.28 -0.95 -7.72
C GLN A 233 -31.37 -1.09 -6.66
N ARG A 234 -32.41 -0.24 -6.73
CA ARG A 234 -33.63 -0.53 -6.03
C ARG A 234 -34.11 -1.89 -6.57
N LEU A 235 -34.10 -2.89 -5.69
CA LEU A 235 -34.83 -4.13 -5.98
C LEU A 235 -36.28 -3.70 -6.18
N GLN A 236 -36.73 -3.74 -7.43
CA GLN A 236 -38.16 -3.63 -7.74
C GLN A 236 -38.76 -4.92 -7.19
N GLN A 237 -39.53 -4.78 -6.12
CA GLN A 237 -40.44 -5.79 -5.62
C GLN A 237 -41.62 -5.92 -6.58
#